data_9e61255fb9725c8f7b77ed2e91474247
#
_entry.id   9e61255fb9725c8f7b77ed2e91474247
#
_cell.length_a   1.000
_cell.length_b   1.000
_cell.length_c   1.000
_cell.angle_alpha   90.00
_cell.angle_beta   90.00
_cell.angle_gamma   90.00
#
_symmetry.space_group_name_H-M   'P 1'
#
loop_
_entity.id
_entity.type
_entity.pdbx_description
1 polymer ?
#
loop_
_entity_poly.entity_id
_entity_poly.type
_entity_poly.pdbx_seq_one_letter_code
_entity_poly.pdbx_strand_id
1 'polypeptide(L)'
;MMRGSTLAVVVAALSVASAPAFAQEFNVTIRDHTFEPQEIRVPAGKRVSIYVSNEDASAEEFESPALKVEKIIPGKSKGLVRVGPLAPGRYEFFGEFHPNTAKGVVIAE
;
A
#
# COMPACT_ATOMS: atom_id res chain seq x y z
N MET A 1 27.86 61.61 2.84
CA MET A 1 26.56 61.15 3.09
C MET A 1 26.43 59.65 2.92
N MET A 2 26.23 58.98 3.99
CA MET A 2 26.19 57.53 4.00
C MET A 2 24.78 57.07 3.79
N ARG A 3 24.60 56.22 2.87
CA ARG A 3 23.36 55.49 2.74
C ARG A 3 23.53 54.09 3.22
N GLY A 4 22.84 53.75 4.26
CA GLY A 4 22.73 52.37 4.65
C GLY A 4 21.92 51.58 3.62
N SER A 5 22.54 50.66 2.98
CA SER A 5 21.76 49.70 2.21
C SER A 5 21.14 48.69 3.16
N THR A 6 19.83 48.74 3.21
CA THR A 6 19.11 47.72 3.94
C THR A 6 19.11 46.44 3.09
N LEU A 7 19.89 45.49 3.55
CA LEU A 7 19.79 44.16 2.98
C LEU A 7 18.52 43.53 3.52
N ALA A 8 17.51 43.50 2.71
CA ALA A 8 16.35 42.67 3.03
C ALA A 8 16.73 41.23 2.82
N VAL A 9 17.03 40.56 3.91
CA VAL A 9 17.18 39.12 3.84
C VAL A 9 15.77 38.55 3.72
N VAL A 10 15.39 38.23 2.50
CA VAL A 10 14.19 37.44 2.30
C VAL A 10 14.58 36.04 2.68
N VAL A 11 14.27 35.70 3.91
CA VAL A 11 14.26 34.29 4.27
C VAL A 11 13.05 33.68 3.59
N ALA A 12 13.25 33.11 2.43
CA ALA A 12 12.26 32.21 1.87
C ALA A 12 12.11 31.08 2.87
N ALA A 13 11.06 31.15 3.66
CA ALA A 13 10.65 30.00 4.42
C ALA A 13 10.31 28.93 3.41
N LEU A 14 11.23 28.01 3.18
CA LEU A 14 10.93 26.76 2.55
C LEU A 14 9.96 26.05 3.48
N SER A 15 8.66 26.32 3.29
CA SER A 15 7.70 25.39 3.80
C SER A 15 7.93 24.10 3.02
N VAL A 16 8.71 23.22 3.58
CA VAL A 16 8.65 21.84 3.18
C VAL A 16 7.21 21.44 3.48
N ALA A 17 6.35 21.51 2.47
CA ALA A 17 5.11 20.81 2.56
C ALA A 17 5.50 19.38 2.87
N SER A 18 5.39 19.01 4.15
CA SER A 18 5.46 17.62 4.50
C SER A 18 4.41 16.94 3.62
N ALA A 19 4.86 16.25 2.60
CA ALA A 19 3.99 15.34 1.90
C ALA A 19 3.26 14.56 2.99
N PRO A 20 1.91 14.54 2.97
CA PRO A 20 1.19 13.71 3.91
C PRO A 20 1.90 12.37 3.92
N ALA A 21 2.04 11.76 5.10
CA ALA A 21 2.62 10.43 5.21
C ALA A 21 1.76 9.51 4.38
N PHE A 22 2.01 9.51 3.07
CA PHE A 22 1.29 8.67 2.15
C PHE A 22 1.58 7.25 2.48
N ALA A 23 0.54 6.51 2.45
CA ALA A 23 0.62 5.11 2.26
C ALA A 23 1.63 4.85 1.17
N GLN A 24 2.68 4.13 1.49
CA GLN A 24 3.51 3.58 0.45
C GLN A 24 2.66 2.63 -0.40
N GLU A 25 2.94 2.59 -1.66
CA GLU A 25 2.21 1.78 -2.62
C GLU A 25 2.93 0.48 -2.89
N PHE A 26 2.19 -0.60 -2.85
CA PHE A 26 2.68 -1.94 -3.15
C PHE A 26 1.78 -2.56 -4.20
N ASN A 27 2.34 -3.44 -5.02
CA ASN A 27 1.61 -4.10 -6.08
C ASN A 27 1.66 -5.60 -5.89
N VAL A 28 0.51 -6.22 -6.06
CA VAL A 28 0.35 -7.67 -6.05
C VAL A 28 -0.43 -8.06 -7.29
N THR A 29 0.01 -9.10 -7.96
CA THR A 29 -0.67 -9.64 -9.12
C THR A 29 -1.30 -10.98 -8.78
N ILE A 30 -2.53 -11.19 -9.25
CA ILE A 30 -3.18 -12.50 -9.26
C ILE A 30 -3.01 -13.07 -10.64
N ARG A 31 -2.38 -14.22 -10.72
CA ARG A 31 -2.17 -14.97 -11.96
C ARG A 31 -2.25 -16.45 -11.66
N ASP A 32 -3.04 -17.17 -12.46
CA ASP A 32 -3.24 -18.61 -12.27
C ASP A 32 -3.68 -18.95 -10.85
N HIS A 33 -4.57 -18.13 -10.30
CA HIS A 33 -5.11 -18.26 -8.94
C HIS A 33 -4.04 -18.26 -7.84
N THR A 34 -2.95 -17.52 -8.07
CA THR A 34 -1.88 -17.30 -7.10
C THR A 34 -1.56 -15.84 -6.97
N PHE A 35 -0.99 -15.44 -5.84
CA PHE A 35 -0.49 -14.10 -5.64
C PHE A 35 1.00 -14.01 -5.96
N GLU A 36 1.39 -12.96 -6.66
CA GLU A 36 2.77 -12.64 -6.96
C GLU A 36 3.06 -11.16 -6.65
N PRO A 37 3.94 -10.84 -5.73
CA PRO A 37 4.64 -11.74 -4.81
C PRO A 37 3.71 -12.28 -3.73
N GLN A 38 4.09 -13.38 -3.10
CA GLN A 38 3.35 -13.95 -1.97
C GLN A 38 3.66 -13.27 -0.66
N GLU A 39 4.77 -12.57 -0.58
CA GLU A 39 5.20 -11.85 0.61
C GLU A 39 5.37 -10.37 0.28
N ILE A 40 4.69 -9.53 1.03
CA ILE A 40 4.75 -8.08 0.87
C ILE A 40 5.30 -7.50 2.16
N ARG A 41 6.48 -6.88 2.09
CA ARG A 41 7.09 -6.21 3.25
C ARG A 41 6.71 -4.76 3.25
N VAL A 42 6.13 -4.29 4.35
CA VAL A 42 5.61 -2.94 4.48
C VAL A 42 6.15 -2.29 5.76
N PRO A 43 6.25 -0.96 5.80
CA PRO A 43 6.67 -0.28 7.03
C PRO A 43 5.59 -0.37 8.10
N ALA A 44 5.97 -0.81 9.30
CA ALA A 44 5.09 -0.80 10.44
C ALA A 44 4.72 0.63 10.83
N GLY A 45 3.55 0.80 11.38
CA GLY A 45 3.07 2.09 11.89
C GLY A 45 2.69 3.10 10.82
N LYS A 46 2.64 2.71 9.56
CA LYS A 46 2.26 3.59 8.45
C LYS A 46 1.08 3.01 7.67
N ARG A 47 0.31 3.89 7.07
CA ARG A 47 -0.74 3.48 6.14
C ARG A 47 -0.10 2.94 4.87
N VAL A 48 -0.69 1.88 4.34
CA VAL A 48 -0.19 1.17 3.16
C VAL A 48 -1.31 0.97 2.17
N SER A 49 -1.04 1.22 0.91
CA SER A 49 -1.93 0.94 -0.20
C SER A 49 -1.39 -0.24 -0.99
N ILE A 50 -2.21 -1.27 -1.16
CA ILE A 50 -1.87 -2.44 -1.93
C ILE A 50 -2.78 -2.47 -3.15
N TYR A 51 -2.20 -2.32 -4.33
CA TYR A 51 -2.93 -2.48 -5.59
C TYR A 51 -2.88 -3.95 -5.98
N VAL A 52 -4.05 -4.52 -6.11
CA VAL A 52 -4.19 -5.93 -6.51
C VAL A 52 -4.64 -5.96 -7.95
N SER A 53 -3.78 -6.47 -8.83
CA SER A 53 -4.08 -6.61 -10.25
C SER A 53 -4.47 -8.04 -10.54
N ASN A 54 -5.72 -8.27 -10.88
CA ASN A 54 -6.18 -9.60 -11.23
C ASN A 54 -6.05 -9.81 -12.74
N GLU A 55 -5.07 -10.60 -13.15
CA GLU A 55 -4.83 -10.92 -14.54
C GLU A 55 -5.64 -12.11 -15.03
N ASP A 56 -6.28 -12.83 -14.12
CA ASP A 56 -7.16 -13.93 -14.48
C ASP A 56 -8.48 -13.43 -15.05
N ALA A 57 -9.16 -14.27 -15.81
CA ALA A 57 -10.48 -13.96 -16.34
C ALA A 57 -11.55 -14.02 -15.26
N SER A 58 -11.37 -14.85 -14.24
CA SER A 58 -12.32 -14.99 -13.14
C SER A 58 -12.02 -13.99 -12.01
N ALA A 59 -13.06 -13.63 -11.29
CA ALA A 59 -12.91 -12.78 -10.11
C ALA A 59 -12.17 -13.50 -8.98
N GLU A 60 -11.52 -12.73 -8.12
CA GLU A 60 -10.95 -13.23 -6.88
C GLU A 60 -11.36 -12.32 -5.73
N GLU A 61 -11.54 -12.89 -4.57
CA GLU A 61 -11.78 -12.10 -3.37
C GLU A 61 -10.52 -12.08 -2.52
N PHE A 62 -9.94 -10.88 -2.39
CA PHE A 62 -8.82 -10.64 -1.47
C PHE A 62 -9.39 -10.57 -0.06
N GLU A 63 -9.03 -11.53 0.76
CA GLU A 63 -9.55 -11.63 2.11
C GLU A 63 -8.43 -11.77 3.13
N SER A 64 -8.55 -11.02 4.22
CA SER A 64 -7.65 -11.13 5.34
C SER A 64 -8.35 -10.73 6.65
N PRO A 65 -8.71 -11.71 7.48
CA PRO A 65 -9.18 -11.40 8.82
C PRO A 65 -8.15 -10.62 9.63
N ALA A 66 -6.86 -10.94 9.46
CA ALA A 66 -5.78 -10.27 10.17
C ALA A 66 -5.67 -8.78 9.80
N LEU A 67 -5.91 -8.44 8.54
CA LEU A 67 -5.90 -7.06 8.05
C LEU A 67 -7.28 -6.41 8.07
N LYS A 68 -8.32 -7.17 8.38
CA LYS A 68 -9.72 -6.74 8.36
C LYS A 68 -10.13 -6.22 6.98
N VAL A 69 -9.77 -6.97 5.96
CA VAL A 69 -10.04 -6.64 4.57
C VAL A 69 -10.81 -7.77 3.90
N GLU A 70 -11.78 -7.38 3.10
CA GLU A 70 -12.56 -8.27 2.26
C GLU A 70 -12.90 -7.47 1.00
N LYS A 71 -12.30 -7.85 -0.14
CA LYS A 71 -12.50 -7.12 -1.38
C LYS A 71 -12.49 -8.02 -2.59
N ILE A 72 -13.55 -7.91 -3.39
CA ILE A 72 -13.64 -8.61 -4.66
C ILE A 72 -12.91 -7.81 -5.73
N ILE A 73 -11.99 -8.49 -6.41
CA ILE A 73 -11.27 -7.94 -7.55
C ILE A 73 -11.79 -8.66 -8.80
N PRO A 74 -12.57 -7.98 -9.64
CA PRO A 74 -13.07 -8.62 -10.85
C PRO A 74 -11.94 -9.12 -11.75
N GLY A 75 -12.24 -10.08 -12.60
CA GLY A 75 -11.27 -10.57 -13.58
C GLY A 75 -10.78 -9.45 -14.50
N LYS A 76 -9.50 -9.49 -14.87
CA LYS A 76 -8.86 -8.49 -15.72
C LYS A 76 -8.98 -7.06 -15.19
N SER A 77 -9.04 -6.89 -13.87
CA SER A 77 -9.22 -5.59 -13.20
C SER A 77 -8.25 -5.41 -12.05
N LYS A 78 -8.18 -4.18 -11.56
CA LYS A 78 -7.40 -3.81 -10.37
C LYS A 78 -8.34 -3.40 -9.25
N GLY A 79 -7.91 -3.69 -8.02
CA GLY A 79 -8.54 -3.19 -6.83
C GLY A 79 -7.52 -2.59 -5.89
N LEU A 80 -7.96 -1.67 -5.05
CA LEU A 80 -7.12 -1.04 -4.03
C LEU A 80 -7.52 -1.55 -2.66
N VAL A 81 -6.52 -2.06 -1.94
CA VAL A 81 -6.65 -2.48 -0.55
C VAL A 81 -5.82 -1.55 0.31
N ARG A 82 -6.44 -0.91 1.28
CA ARG A 82 -5.77 -0.02 2.23
C ARG A 82 -5.70 -0.69 3.58
N VAL A 83 -4.50 -0.75 4.13
CA VAL A 83 -4.26 -1.38 5.43
C VAL A 83 -3.38 -0.49 6.30
N GLY A 84 -3.45 -0.74 7.60
CA GLY A 84 -2.60 -0.06 8.56
C GLY A 84 -3.22 1.22 9.13
N PRO A 85 -2.44 1.85 10.04
CA PRO A 85 -1.11 1.47 10.50
C PRO A 85 -1.07 0.09 11.16
N LEU A 86 -0.06 -0.72 10.83
CA LEU A 86 0.10 -2.06 11.38
C LEU A 86 1.21 -2.11 12.42
N ALA A 87 0.98 -2.83 13.51
CA ALA A 87 2.05 -3.21 14.41
C ALA A 87 3.00 -4.17 13.68
N PRO A 88 4.29 -4.22 14.08
CA PRO A 88 5.20 -5.22 13.52
C PRO A 88 4.62 -6.62 13.65
N GLY A 89 4.66 -7.39 12.58
CA GLY A 89 4.11 -8.73 12.58
C GLY A 89 3.80 -9.27 11.20
N ARG A 90 3.16 -10.42 11.19
CA ARG A 90 2.76 -11.14 9.99
C ARG A 90 1.24 -11.15 9.90
N TYR A 91 0.75 -10.80 8.73
CA TYR A 91 -0.69 -10.69 8.47
C TYR A 91 -1.00 -11.48 7.21
N GLU A 92 -1.61 -12.64 7.38
CA GLU A 92 -1.93 -13.50 6.25
C GLU A 92 -3.13 -13.00 5.47
N PHE A 93 -3.11 -13.19 4.16
CA PHE A 93 -4.23 -12.97 3.28
C PHE A 93 -4.37 -14.13 2.30
N PHE A 94 -5.54 -14.26 1.73
CA PHE A 94 -5.80 -15.34 0.77
C PHE A 94 -6.90 -14.92 -0.21
N GLY A 95 -7.00 -15.69 -1.30
CA GLY A 95 -8.11 -15.56 -2.24
C GLY A 95 -9.22 -16.50 -1.83
N GLU A 96 -10.35 -15.95 -1.42
CA GLU A 96 -11.49 -16.73 -0.94
C GLU A 96 -12.04 -17.68 -2.00
N PHE A 97 -11.94 -17.28 -3.28
CA PHE A 97 -12.45 -18.09 -4.38
C PHE A 97 -11.49 -19.22 -4.80
N HIS A 98 -10.23 -19.12 -4.41
CA HIS A 98 -9.19 -20.11 -4.69
C HIS A 98 -8.25 -20.27 -3.49
N PRO A 99 -8.78 -20.68 -2.33
CA PRO A 99 -8.00 -20.59 -1.09
C PRO A 99 -6.84 -21.57 -1.01
N ASN A 100 -6.85 -22.60 -1.85
CA ASN A 100 -5.76 -23.59 -1.85
C ASN A 100 -4.50 -23.10 -2.56
N THR A 101 -4.63 -22.15 -3.47
CA THR A 101 -3.53 -21.65 -4.30
C THR A 101 -3.23 -20.18 -4.03
N ALA A 102 -4.27 -19.36 -3.82
CA ALA A 102 -4.13 -17.93 -3.60
C ALA A 102 -3.85 -17.64 -2.13
N LYS A 103 -2.57 -17.58 -1.78
CA LYS A 103 -2.12 -17.33 -0.40
C LYS A 103 -0.99 -16.32 -0.39
N GLY A 104 -0.98 -15.45 0.62
CA GLY A 104 0.10 -14.51 0.80
C GLY A 104 0.18 -14.00 2.23
N VAL A 105 1.18 -13.17 2.48
CA VAL A 105 1.40 -12.58 3.79
C VAL A 105 1.94 -11.17 3.65
N VAL A 106 1.41 -10.26 4.46
CA VAL A 106 1.97 -8.93 4.67
C VAL A 106 2.84 -8.99 5.90
N ILE A 107 4.10 -8.56 5.77
CA ILE A 107 5.03 -8.46 6.88
C ILE A 107 5.26 -6.98 7.16
N ALA A 108 4.86 -6.55 8.33
CA ALA A 108 5.10 -5.19 8.83
C ALA A 108 6.35 -5.19 9.70
N GLU A 109 7.30 -4.32 9.35
CA GLU A 109 8.57 -4.24 10.05
C GLU A 109 9.19 -2.84 10.11
#